data_3a743e3eed4648daf699ef4e53530acb
#
_entry.id   3a743e3eed4648daf699ef4e53530acb
#
_cell.length_a   1.000
_cell.length_b   1.000
_cell.length_c   1.000
_cell.angle_alpha   90.00
_cell.angle_beta   90.00
_cell.angle_gamma   90.00
#
_symmetry.space_group_name_H-M   'P 1'
#
loop_
_entity.id
_entity.type
_entity.pdbx_description
1 polymer ?
#
loop_
_entity_poly.entity_id
_entity_poly.type
_entity_poly.pdbx_seq_one_letter_code
_entity_poly.pdbx_strand_id
1 'polypeptide(L)'
;MKLLSGNSNKPLSKSIAKYLKSKLVNSSIKNFSDGEIYVEINENIRGNSIFLIQSVSSPANDNLMELLLCIDALKRSSAKNITAVIPYFGYARQDRKVAPRTSISAKLVSNLITKAGADRVVTVDLHAGQIQGFFDIPVDNLFATPIFARHVKKKDKK
;
A
#
# COMPACT_ATOMS: atom_id res chain seq x y z
N MET A 1 -10.42 13.37 5.33
CA MET A 1 -9.29 12.53 4.86
C MET A 1 -8.27 12.44 5.98
N LYS A 2 -7.81 11.23 6.31
CA LYS A 2 -6.72 10.98 7.27
C LYS A 2 -5.69 10.03 6.65
N LEU A 3 -4.46 10.06 7.16
CA LEU A 3 -3.34 9.24 6.66
C LEU A 3 -2.92 8.26 7.75
N LEU A 4 -2.86 6.96 7.44
CA LEU A 4 -2.26 5.94 8.30
C LEU A 4 -0.93 5.48 7.70
N SER A 5 0.10 5.38 8.52
CA SER A 5 1.40 4.82 8.12
C SER A 5 1.54 3.40 8.62
N GLY A 6 1.82 2.46 7.74
CA GLY A 6 2.45 1.22 8.12
C GLY A 6 3.95 1.40 8.42
N ASN A 7 4.62 0.29 8.73
CA ASN A 7 6.03 0.29 9.16
C ASN A 7 7.03 0.25 7.99
N SER A 8 6.61 -0.18 6.78
CA SER A 8 7.53 -0.44 5.67
C SER A 8 8.35 0.78 5.23
N ASN A 9 7.79 2.00 5.32
CA ASN A 9 8.48 3.23 4.94
C ASN A 9 7.92 4.45 5.70
N LYS A 10 8.17 4.53 6.99
CA LYS A 10 7.76 5.68 7.82
C LYS A 10 8.30 7.03 7.34
N PRO A 11 9.55 7.15 6.82
CA PRO A 11 10.03 8.42 6.27
C PRO A 11 9.18 8.93 5.12
N LEU A 12 8.76 8.06 4.18
CA LEU A 12 7.88 8.42 3.07
C LEU A 12 6.53 8.90 3.58
N SER A 13 5.90 8.17 4.50
CA SER A 13 4.61 8.52 5.09
C SER A 13 4.66 9.89 5.79
N LYS A 14 5.73 10.17 6.54
CA LYS A 14 5.96 11.49 7.17
C LYS A 14 6.13 12.60 6.13
N SER A 15 6.84 12.33 5.04
CA SER A 15 7.04 13.30 3.95
C SER A 15 5.73 13.62 3.24
N ILE A 16 4.88 12.61 2.97
CA ILE A 16 3.55 12.77 2.39
C ILE A 16 2.67 13.60 3.34
N ALA A 17 2.63 13.25 4.63
CA ALA A 17 1.86 13.97 5.63
C ALA A 17 2.28 15.46 5.72
N LYS A 18 3.58 15.73 5.72
CA LYS A 18 4.13 17.10 5.71
C LYS A 18 3.71 17.86 4.45
N TYR A 19 3.82 17.24 3.27
CA TYR A 19 3.43 17.85 1.99
C TYR A 19 1.95 18.21 1.96
N LEU A 20 1.09 17.31 2.46
CA LEU A 20 -0.36 17.49 2.53
C LEU A 20 -0.82 18.34 3.72
N LYS A 21 0.10 18.86 4.55
CA LYS A 21 -0.19 19.59 5.79
C LYS A 21 -1.18 18.83 6.69
N SER A 22 -1.04 17.51 6.73
CA SER A 22 -1.89 16.59 7.50
C SER A 22 -1.08 15.89 8.58
N LYS A 23 -1.77 15.34 9.59
CA LYS A 23 -1.15 14.47 10.60
C LYS A 23 -1.37 13.01 10.24
N LEU A 24 -0.45 12.15 10.65
CA LEU A 24 -0.65 10.70 10.61
C LEU A 24 -1.60 10.30 11.75
N VAL A 25 -2.46 9.33 11.47
CA VAL A 25 -3.32 8.67 12.47
C VAL A 25 -2.44 8.04 13.54
N ASN A 26 -2.82 8.27 14.81
CA ASN A 26 -2.17 7.61 15.93
C ASN A 26 -2.53 6.12 15.92
N SER A 27 -1.51 5.26 15.82
CA SER A 27 -1.65 3.80 15.75
C SER A 27 -0.46 3.10 16.35
N SER A 28 -0.68 1.90 16.87
CA SER A 28 0.35 0.99 17.34
C SER A 28 0.42 -0.22 16.40
N ILE A 29 1.52 -0.36 15.70
CA ILE A 29 1.79 -1.51 14.82
C ILE A 29 3.11 -2.13 15.30
N LYS A 30 3.04 -3.35 15.82
CA LYS A 30 4.17 -4.05 16.43
C LYS A 30 4.07 -5.55 16.22
N ASN A 31 5.17 -6.25 16.38
CA ASN A 31 5.18 -7.70 16.34
C ASN A 31 5.13 -8.26 17.77
N PHE A 32 4.46 -9.38 17.94
CA PHE A 32 4.60 -10.24 19.09
C PHE A 32 5.93 -11.01 19.06
N SER A 33 6.28 -11.68 20.13
CA SER A 33 7.54 -12.46 20.25
C SER A 33 7.63 -13.64 19.28
N ASP A 34 6.48 -14.15 18.83
CA ASP A 34 6.35 -15.23 17.84
C ASP A 34 6.35 -14.72 16.39
N GLY A 35 6.39 -13.39 16.18
CA GLY A 35 6.42 -12.75 14.89
C GLY A 35 5.05 -12.33 14.34
N GLU A 36 3.95 -12.67 15.03
CA GLU A 36 2.62 -12.18 14.63
C GLU A 36 2.52 -10.66 14.74
N ILE A 37 1.78 -10.04 13.81
CA ILE A 37 1.65 -8.58 13.75
C ILE A 37 0.38 -8.16 14.49
N TYR A 38 0.53 -7.21 15.39
CA TYR A 38 -0.54 -6.53 16.11
C TYR A 38 -0.76 -5.12 15.54
N VAL A 39 -2.01 -4.79 15.26
CA VAL A 39 -2.41 -3.46 14.77
C VAL A 39 -3.51 -2.89 15.66
N GLU A 40 -3.30 -1.68 16.15
CA GLU A 40 -4.28 -0.93 16.94
C GLU A 40 -4.38 0.52 16.43
N ILE A 41 -5.61 1.00 16.24
CA ILE A 41 -5.90 2.39 15.88
C ILE A 41 -6.26 3.15 17.14
N ASN A 42 -5.38 4.07 17.57
CA ASN A 42 -5.46 4.76 18.86
C ASN A 42 -6.23 6.07 18.81
N GLU A 43 -7.00 6.32 17.75
CA GLU A 43 -7.87 7.49 17.64
C GLU A 43 -9.16 7.19 16.89
N ASN A 44 -10.18 8.02 17.09
CA ASN A 44 -11.43 7.85 16.37
C ASN A 44 -11.28 8.23 14.88
N ILE A 45 -11.52 7.24 14.03
CA ILE A 45 -11.48 7.38 12.57
C ILE A 45 -12.83 7.11 11.90
N ARG A 46 -13.89 6.85 12.69
CA ARG A 46 -15.23 6.54 12.18
C ARG A 46 -15.70 7.57 11.15
N GLY A 47 -16.19 7.11 10.02
CA GLY A 47 -16.72 7.94 8.94
C GLY A 47 -15.67 8.72 8.15
N ASN A 48 -14.37 8.58 8.44
CA ASN A 48 -13.31 9.23 7.69
C ASN A 48 -12.85 8.37 6.50
N SER A 49 -12.46 9.02 5.41
CA SER A 49 -11.70 8.38 4.33
C SER A 49 -10.23 8.30 4.72
N ILE A 50 -9.67 7.10 4.68
CA ILE A 50 -8.30 6.79 5.14
C ILE A 50 -7.43 6.40 3.95
N PHE A 51 -6.24 6.99 3.89
CA PHE A 51 -5.15 6.59 2.99
C PHE A 51 -4.12 5.85 3.83
N LEU A 52 -4.04 4.53 3.65
CA LEU A 52 -3.08 3.65 4.30
C LEU A 52 -1.82 3.55 3.43
N ILE A 53 -0.70 4.06 3.91
CA ILE A 53 0.58 4.05 3.19
C ILE A 53 1.41 2.88 3.69
N GLN A 54 1.53 1.82 2.87
CA GLN A 54 2.30 0.61 3.19
C GLN A 54 2.85 -0.01 1.91
N SER A 55 4.16 -0.10 1.79
CA SER A 55 4.84 -0.78 0.68
C SER A 55 4.91 -2.29 0.93
N VAL A 56 4.85 -3.09 -0.13
CA VAL A 56 5.06 -4.54 -0.07
C VAL A 56 6.47 -4.89 -0.59
N SER A 57 7.45 -4.06 -0.23
CA SER A 57 8.87 -4.32 -0.45
C SER A 57 9.41 -5.33 0.58
N SER A 58 10.68 -5.67 0.50
CA SER A 58 11.30 -6.57 1.50
C SER A 58 11.25 -5.99 2.93
N PRO A 59 10.90 -6.82 3.95
CA PRO A 59 10.43 -8.21 3.89
C PRO A 59 8.97 -8.30 3.38
N ALA A 60 8.78 -8.87 2.18
CA ALA A 60 7.53 -8.74 1.45
C ALA A 60 6.34 -9.43 2.15
N ASN A 61 6.56 -10.59 2.78
CA ASN A 61 5.50 -11.34 3.46
C ASN A 61 4.97 -10.58 4.67
N ASP A 62 5.88 -10.04 5.50
CA ASP A 62 5.53 -9.30 6.72
C ASP A 62 4.83 -8.00 6.34
N ASN A 63 5.37 -7.27 5.36
CA ASN A 63 4.77 -6.03 4.88
C ASN A 63 3.40 -6.25 4.22
N LEU A 64 3.18 -7.37 3.52
CA LEU A 64 1.88 -7.73 2.98
C LEU A 64 0.89 -8.06 4.11
N MET A 65 1.29 -8.89 5.07
CA MET A 65 0.42 -9.24 6.19
C MET A 65 0.07 -7.99 7.02
N GLU A 66 1.03 -7.10 7.28
CA GLU A 66 0.79 -5.83 7.95
C GLU A 66 -0.22 -4.96 7.19
N LEU A 67 -0.09 -4.88 5.86
CA LEU A 67 -1.05 -4.16 5.01
C LEU A 67 -2.47 -4.70 5.21
N LEU A 68 -2.65 -6.03 5.15
CA LEU A 68 -3.96 -6.68 5.27
C LEU A 68 -4.57 -6.44 6.65
N LEU A 69 -3.79 -6.59 7.71
CA LEU A 69 -4.23 -6.36 9.09
C LEU A 69 -4.58 -4.89 9.34
N CYS A 70 -3.82 -3.95 8.77
CA CYS A 70 -4.15 -2.53 8.84
C CYS A 70 -5.48 -2.22 8.14
N ILE A 71 -5.75 -2.81 6.97
CA ILE A 71 -7.02 -2.65 6.25
C ILE A 71 -8.18 -3.19 7.10
N ASP A 72 -8.04 -4.40 7.68
CA ASP A 72 -9.08 -4.99 8.54
C ASP A 72 -9.34 -4.12 9.79
N ALA A 73 -8.29 -3.65 10.47
CA ALA A 73 -8.41 -2.77 11.62
C ALA A 73 -9.15 -1.45 11.28
N LEU A 74 -8.84 -0.83 10.13
CA LEU A 74 -9.53 0.36 9.65
C LEU A 74 -11.00 0.08 9.35
N LYS A 75 -11.32 -1.04 8.72
CA LYS A 75 -12.69 -1.47 8.42
C LYS A 75 -13.49 -1.67 9.71
N ARG A 76 -12.92 -2.38 10.69
CA ARG A 76 -13.54 -2.61 12.02
C ARG A 76 -13.69 -1.30 12.80
N SER A 77 -12.84 -0.32 12.56
CA SER A 77 -12.94 1.04 13.14
C SER A 77 -13.94 1.93 12.40
N SER A 78 -14.74 1.36 11.47
CA SER A 78 -15.78 2.05 10.68
C SER A 78 -15.23 3.21 9.84
N ALA A 79 -14.04 3.05 9.24
CA ALA A 79 -13.59 3.96 8.19
C ALA A 79 -14.63 4.02 7.06
N LYS A 80 -14.86 5.20 6.48
CA LYS A 80 -15.81 5.37 5.36
C LYS A 80 -15.30 4.74 4.07
N ASN A 81 -14.03 4.99 3.76
CA ASN A 81 -13.33 4.45 2.61
C ASN A 81 -11.86 4.20 2.97
N ILE A 82 -11.29 3.14 2.43
CA ILE A 82 -9.89 2.75 2.64
C ILE A 82 -9.19 2.72 1.29
N THR A 83 -8.27 3.65 1.07
CA THR A 83 -7.36 3.66 -0.09
C THR A 83 -6.01 3.08 0.35
N ALA A 84 -5.65 1.93 -0.18
CA ALA A 84 -4.34 1.33 0.03
C ALA A 84 -3.32 1.98 -0.90
N VAL A 85 -2.42 2.80 -0.34
CA VAL A 85 -1.30 3.42 -1.05
C VAL A 85 -0.10 2.50 -0.92
N ILE A 86 0.23 1.79 -2.00
CA ILE A 86 1.25 0.73 -2.05
C ILE A 86 2.36 1.19 -3.01
N PRO A 87 3.37 1.95 -2.53
CA PRO A 87 4.42 2.50 -3.40
C PRO A 87 5.18 1.43 -4.18
N TYR A 88 5.37 0.25 -3.59
CA TYR A 88 5.89 -0.92 -4.27
C TYR A 88 4.93 -2.10 -4.09
N PHE A 89 4.34 -2.55 -5.20
CA PHE A 89 3.45 -3.70 -5.22
C PHE A 89 4.26 -4.99 -5.35
N GLY A 90 4.46 -5.67 -4.22
CA GLY A 90 5.15 -6.95 -4.17
C GLY A 90 4.38 -8.06 -4.90
N TYR A 91 5.09 -9.14 -5.27
CA TYR A 91 4.54 -10.27 -6.04
C TYR A 91 4.11 -9.94 -7.48
N ALA A 92 4.22 -8.69 -7.93
CA ALA A 92 3.83 -8.24 -9.26
C ALA A 92 4.52 -8.98 -10.42
N ARG A 93 5.74 -9.48 -10.21
CA ARG A 93 6.50 -10.23 -11.23
C ARG A 93 5.87 -11.57 -11.62
N GLN A 94 4.96 -12.11 -10.80
CA GLN A 94 4.23 -13.33 -11.04
C GLN A 94 2.79 -13.02 -11.48
N ASP A 95 2.68 -12.33 -12.62
CA ASP A 95 1.42 -11.88 -13.22
C ASP A 95 0.80 -12.88 -14.20
N ARG A 96 1.53 -13.95 -14.53
CA ARG A 96 1.12 -15.03 -15.44
C ARG A 96 1.75 -16.35 -15.05
N LYS A 97 1.18 -17.45 -15.56
CA LYS A 97 1.84 -18.75 -15.46
C LYS A 97 3.00 -18.82 -16.44
N VAL A 98 4.20 -18.99 -15.92
CA VAL A 98 5.43 -19.19 -16.73
C VAL A 98 5.77 -20.66 -16.91
N ALA A 99 5.15 -21.56 -16.13
CA ALA A 99 5.29 -23.01 -16.20
C ALA A 99 3.98 -23.69 -15.73
N PRO A 100 3.75 -24.97 -16.05
CA PRO A 100 2.63 -25.72 -15.48
C PRO A 100 2.65 -25.71 -13.96
N ARG A 101 1.46 -25.60 -13.33
CA ARG A 101 1.26 -25.68 -11.86
C ARG A 101 1.95 -24.57 -11.06
N THR A 102 2.26 -23.43 -11.67
CA THR A 102 2.74 -22.23 -10.97
C THR A 102 1.57 -21.33 -10.57
N SER A 103 1.78 -20.54 -9.52
CA SER A 103 0.83 -19.53 -9.07
C SER A 103 0.80 -18.30 -10.00
N ILE A 104 -0.29 -17.54 -9.93
CA ILE A 104 -0.36 -16.14 -10.38
C ILE A 104 -0.44 -15.28 -9.12
N SER A 105 0.70 -15.06 -8.49
CA SER A 105 0.76 -14.46 -7.16
C SER A 105 0.26 -13.02 -7.14
N ALA A 106 0.45 -12.28 -8.23
CA ALA A 106 -0.11 -10.93 -8.37
C ALA A 106 -1.65 -10.93 -8.26
N LYS A 107 -2.35 -11.92 -8.86
CA LYS A 107 -3.81 -12.05 -8.74
C LYS A 107 -4.22 -12.43 -7.32
N LEU A 108 -3.50 -13.36 -6.68
CA LEU A 108 -3.78 -13.75 -5.30
C LEU A 108 -3.67 -12.55 -4.36
N VAL A 109 -2.58 -11.79 -4.45
CA VAL A 109 -2.34 -10.60 -3.60
C VAL A 109 -3.42 -9.54 -3.85
N SER A 110 -3.80 -9.30 -5.11
CA SER A 110 -4.89 -8.37 -5.45
C SER A 110 -6.22 -8.77 -4.80
N ASN A 111 -6.54 -10.07 -4.84
CA ASN A 111 -7.74 -10.60 -4.20
C ASN A 111 -7.70 -10.44 -2.67
N LEU A 112 -6.55 -10.72 -2.03
CA LEU A 112 -6.38 -10.56 -0.58
C LEU A 112 -6.61 -9.12 -0.14
N ILE A 113 -6.02 -8.14 -0.84
CA ILE A 113 -6.17 -6.71 -0.55
C ILE A 113 -7.64 -6.28 -0.68
N THR A 114 -8.31 -6.70 -1.76
CA THR A 114 -9.74 -6.41 -1.99
C THR A 114 -10.61 -7.05 -0.90
N LYS A 115 -10.37 -8.31 -0.56
CA LYS A 115 -11.13 -9.05 0.48
C LYS A 115 -10.89 -8.53 1.88
N ALA A 116 -9.69 -8.04 2.19
CA ALA A 116 -9.41 -7.38 3.47
C ALA A 116 -10.26 -6.12 3.66
N GLY A 117 -10.67 -5.47 2.56
CA GLY A 117 -11.64 -4.37 2.58
C GLY A 117 -11.10 -3.04 2.06
N ALA A 118 -10.05 -3.04 1.23
CA ALA A 118 -9.67 -1.86 0.49
C ALA A 118 -10.74 -1.51 -0.55
N ASP A 119 -11.03 -0.20 -0.69
CA ASP A 119 -11.98 0.32 -1.68
C ASP A 119 -11.27 0.87 -2.93
N ARG A 120 -9.97 1.14 -2.83
CA ARG A 120 -9.12 1.66 -3.92
C ARG A 120 -7.67 1.31 -3.64
N VAL A 121 -6.89 1.14 -4.70
CA VAL A 121 -5.43 1.00 -4.63
C VAL A 121 -4.76 2.14 -5.38
N VAL A 122 -3.71 2.71 -4.80
CA VAL A 122 -2.77 3.62 -5.47
C VAL A 122 -1.39 2.97 -5.41
N THR A 123 -0.73 2.84 -6.55
CA THR A 123 0.60 2.24 -6.63
C THR A 123 1.48 3.00 -7.62
N VAL A 124 2.77 2.67 -7.67
CA VAL A 124 3.74 3.34 -8.56
C VAL A 124 4.44 2.28 -9.39
N ASP A 125 4.50 2.51 -10.72
CA ASP A 125 5.24 1.70 -11.67
C ASP A 125 4.99 0.19 -11.50
N LEU A 126 3.74 -0.24 -11.67
CA LEU A 126 3.41 -1.67 -11.70
C LEU A 126 4.31 -2.41 -12.69
N HIS A 127 4.76 -3.59 -12.31
CA HIS A 127 5.58 -4.46 -13.15
C HIS A 127 5.00 -4.67 -14.54
N ALA A 128 3.67 -4.79 -14.62
CA ALA A 128 2.93 -4.89 -15.87
C ALA A 128 1.56 -4.19 -15.73
N GLY A 129 1.15 -3.44 -16.75
CA GLY A 129 -0.08 -2.61 -16.70
C GLY A 129 -1.35 -3.43 -16.53
N GLN A 130 -1.39 -4.67 -17.05
CA GLN A 130 -2.54 -5.57 -16.94
C GLN A 130 -2.85 -6.00 -15.50
N ILE A 131 -1.93 -5.86 -14.56
CA ILE A 131 -2.16 -6.16 -13.12
C ILE A 131 -3.31 -5.32 -12.55
N GLN A 132 -3.55 -4.13 -13.09
CA GLN A 132 -4.71 -3.30 -12.73
C GLN A 132 -6.03 -4.07 -12.92
N GLY A 133 -6.13 -4.90 -13.95
CA GLY A 133 -7.28 -5.75 -14.22
C GLY A 133 -7.43 -6.95 -13.28
N PHE A 134 -6.50 -7.18 -12.36
CA PHE A 134 -6.62 -8.23 -11.34
C PHE A 134 -7.43 -7.80 -10.13
N PHE A 135 -7.65 -6.50 -9.98
CA PHE A 135 -8.47 -5.94 -8.91
C PHE A 135 -9.91 -5.76 -9.36
N ASP A 136 -10.85 -6.03 -8.47
CA ASP A 136 -12.28 -5.72 -8.63
C ASP A 136 -12.62 -4.32 -8.08
N ILE A 137 -11.60 -3.55 -7.66
CA ILE A 137 -11.69 -2.18 -7.15
C ILE A 137 -10.81 -1.26 -8.00
N PRO A 138 -11.07 0.06 -8.01
CA PRO A 138 -10.26 1.01 -8.76
C PRO A 138 -8.78 0.98 -8.38
N VAL A 139 -7.91 1.07 -9.40
CA VAL A 139 -6.46 1.12 -9.23
C VAL A 139 -5.90 2.32 -9.97
N ASP A 140 -5.15 3.15 -9.26
CA ASP A 140 -4.39 4.26 -9.83
C ASP A 140 -2.91 3.84 -9.89
N ASN A 141 -2.43 3.53 -11.08
CA ASN A 141 -1.00 3.26 -11.32
C ASN A 141 -0.29 4.55 -11.71
N LEU A 142 0.43 5.13 -10.78
CA LEU A 142 1.23 6.33 -11.00
C LEU A 142 2.57 5.97 -11.65
N PHE A 143 3.14 6.91 -12.42
CA PHE A 143 4.43 6.73 -13.07
C PHE A 143 5.48 7.68 -12.47
N ALA A 144 6.66 7.15 -12.15
CA ALA A 144 7.78 7.94 -11.65
C ALA A 144 8.52 8.71 -12.77
N THR A 145 8.21 8.45 -14.04
CA THR A 145 8.81 9.12 -15.21
C THR A 145 8.91 10.64 -15.08
N PRO A 146 7.89 11.39 -14.64
CA PRO A 146 8.02 12.85 -14.49
C PRO A 146 9.06 13.27 -13.44
N ILE A 147 9.29 12.44 -12.42
CA ILE A 147 10.30 12.69 -11.37
C ILE A 147 11.68 12.49 -11.95
N PHE A 148 11.91 11.38 -12.66
CA PHE A 148 13.18 11.08 -13.31
C PHE A 148 13.52 12.12 -14.39
N ALA A 149 12.56 12.50 -15.24
CA ALA A 149 12.75 13.52 -16.26
C ALA A 149 13.20 14.86 -15.67
N ARG A 150 12.61 15.29 -14.56
CA ARG A 150 13.04 16.51 -13.85
C ARG A 150 14.46 16.38 -13.29
N HIS A 151 14.82 15.22 -12.77
CA HIS A 151 16.14 14.98 -12.20
C HIS A 151 17.24 15.03 -13.27
N VAL A 152 17.02 14.36 -14.41
CA VAL A 152 17.94 14.36 -15.57
C VAL A 152 18.13 15.78 -16.09
N LYS A 153 17.03 16.50 -16.38
CA LYS A 153 17.10 17.89 -16.86
C LYS A 153 17.86 18.84 -15.92
N LYS A 154 17.90 18.55 -14.63
CA LYS A 154 18.70 19.36 -13.68
C LYS A 154 20.18 19.04 -13.75
N LYS A 155 20.55 17.79 -14.09
CA LYS A 155 21.95 17.38 -14.24
C LYS A 155 22.57 17.88 -15.54
N ASP A 156 21.79 17.88 -16.63
CA ASP A 156 22.26 18.32 -17.95
C ASP A 156 22.50 19.87 -18.03
N LYS A 157 22.06 20.62 -17.00
CA LYS A 157 22.28 22.06 -16.91
C LYS A 157 23.54 22.47 -16.08
N LYS A 158 24.32 21.47 -15.65
CA LYS A 158 25.64 21.67 -15.00
C LYS A 158 26.76 21.20 -15.89
#